data_345ababa848f37905aaf3dbd1610b3f6
#
_entry.id   345ababa848f37905aaf3dbd1610b3f6
#
_cell.length_a   1.000
_cell.length_b   1.000
_cell.length_c   1.000
_cell.angle_alpha   90.00
_cell.angle_beta   90.00
_cell.angle_gamma   90.00
#
_symmetry.space_group_name_H-M   'P 1'
#
loop_
_entity.id
_entity.type
_entity.pdbx_description
1 polymer ?
#
loop_
_entity_poly.entity_id
_entity_poly.type
_entity_poly.pdbx_seq_one_letter_code
_entity_poly.pdbx_strand_id
1 'polypeptide(L)'
;QAGKDSTLNSGYQNTINTASPELQGCIASLQGNYAKAITLLKKAQKNELDLGYGEPPLYARPVAVSIAAAHIKEGKYDEAIKIYDELLKRFPKSAFVYHRLQQLYIKKGDTEKIKEYTALLQEAAKYADAGIYEQRK
;
A
#
# COMPACT_ATOMS: atom_id res chain seq x y z
N GLN A 1 -18.15 26.16 -29.29
CA GLN A 1 -17.08 25.11 -29.30
C GLN A 1 -16.48 25.04 -27.90
N ALA A 2 -17.00 24.10 -27.12
CA ALA A 2 -16.38 23.77 -25.84
C ALA A 2 -15.01 23.18 -26.11
N GLY A 3 -13.94 23.92 -25.82
CA GLY A 3 -12.60 23.37 -25.71
C GLY A 3 -12.64 22.25 -24.71
N LYS A 4 -12.61 21.00 -25.17
CA LYS A 4 -12.44 19.84 -24.31
C LYS A 4 -11.13 20.03 -23.60
N ASP A 5 -11.20 20.23 -22.29
CA ASP A 5 -10.03 20.31 -21.42
C ASP A 5 -9.35 18.92 -21.43
N SER A 6 -8.44 18.74 -22.39
CA SER A 6 -7.78 17.45 -22.66
C SER A 6 -6.90 17.02 -21.48
N THR A 7 -6.49 17.95 -20.63
CA THR A 7 -5.66 17.69 -19.44
C THR A 7 -6.44 17.03 -18.31
N LEU A 8 -7.66 17.48 -18.04
CA LEU A 8 -8.54 16.84 -17.05
C LEU A 8 -8.92 15.41 -17.48
N ASN A 9 -9.21 15.22 -18.78
CA ASN A 9 -9.55 13.90 -19.28
C ASN A 9 -8.38 12.90 -19.20
N SER A 10 -7.16 13.34 -19.40
CA SER A 10 -5.96 12.47 -19.29
C SER A 10 -5.70 12.05 -17.83
N GLY A 11 -5.89 12.92 -16.85
CA GLY A 11 -5.72 12.60 -15.43
C GLY A 11 -6.69 11.51 -14.97
N TYR A 12 -7.96 11.66 -15.27
CA TYR A 12 -8.97 10.64 -14.96
C TYR A 12 -8.71 9.31 -15.68
N GLN A 13 -8.32 9.36 -16.95
CA GLN A 13 -8.00 8.15 -17.71
C GLN A 13 -6.82 7.39 -17.10
N ASN A 14 -5.78 8.09 -16.68
CA ASN A 14 -4.62 7.48 -16.02
C ASN A 14 -4.98 6.85 -14.68
N THR A 15 -5.85 7.50 -13.89
CA THR A 15 -6.36 6.93 -12.64
C THR A 15 -7.17 5.65 -12.90
N ILE A 16 -8.05 5.66 -13.90
CA ILE A 16 -8.84 4.48 -14.30
C ILE A 16 -7.92 3.35 -14.79
N ASN A 17 -6.89 3.67 -15.57
CA ASN A 17 -5.90 2.72 -16.06
C ASN A 17 -5.11 2.04 -14.92
N THR A 18 -4.99 2.68 -13.77
CA THR A 18 -4.40 2.11 -12.56
C THR A 18 -5.43 1.30 -11.76
N ALA A 19 -6.60 1.89 -11.49
CA ALA A 19 -7.62 1.29 -10.65
C ALA A 19 -8.25 0.02 -11.24
N SER A 20 -8.47 -0.02 -12.54
CA SER A 20 -9.10 -1.16 -13.20
C SER A 20 -8.29 -2.46 -13.08
N PRO A 21 -7.00 -2.51 -13.43
CA PRO A 21 -6.20 -3.72 -13.23
C PRO A 21 -5.96 -4.03 -11.74
N GLU A 22 -5.92 -3.03 -10.84
CA GLU A 22 -5.83 -3.29 -9.40
C GLU A 22 -7.07 -4.04 -8.91
N LEU A 23 -8.27 -3.56 -9.25
CA LEU A 23 -9.52 -4.21 -8.86
C LEU A 23 -9.60 -5.65 -9.41
N GLN A 24 -9.27 -5.84 -10.69
CA GLN A 24 -9.25 -7.18 -11.31
C GLN A 24 -8.23 -8.10 -10.62
N GLY A 25 -7.07 -7.59 -10.24
CA GLY A 25 -6.05 -8.32 -9.49
C GLY A 25 -6.53 -8.72 -8.10
N CYS A 26 -7.21 -7.82 -7.39
CA CYS A 26 -7.81 -8.12 -6.09
C CYS A 26 -8.89 -9.21 -6.20
N ILE A 27 -9.75 -9.14 -7.21
CA ILE A 27 -10.77 -10.17 -7.48
C ILE A 27 -10.11 -11.52 -7.77
N ALA A 28 -9.10 -11.57 -8.63
CA ALA A 28 -8.36 -12.80 -8.94
C ALA A 28 -7.70 -13.39 -7.68
N SER A 29 -7.17 -12.55 -6.78
CA SER A 29 -6.61 -12.98 -5.49
C SER A 29 -7.68 -13.60 -4.58
N LEU A 30 -8.88 -13.02 -4.54
CA LEU A 30 -10.00 -13.57 -3.79
C LEU A 30 -10.48 -14.92 -4.33
N GLN A 31 -10.34 -15.13 -5.63
CA GLN A 31 -10.66 -16.39 -6.31
C GLN A 31 -9.55 -17.46 -6.18
N GLY A 32 -8.43 -17.14 -5.51
CA GLY A 32 -7.28 -18.04 -5.37
C GLY A 32 -6.37 -18.09 -6.61
N ASN A 33 -6.64 -17.27 -7.64
CA ASN A 33 -5.79 -17.22 -8.84
C ASN A 33 -4.64 -16.21 -8.64
N TYR A 34 -3.67 -16.59 -7.80
CA TYR A 34 -2.59 -15.68 -7.38
C TYR A 34 -1.65 -15.28 -8.51
N ALA A 35 -1.37 -16.16 -9.46
CA ALA A 35 -0.53 -15.84 -10.62
C ALA A 35 -1.15 -14.71 -11.47
N LYS A 36 -2.44 -14.81 -11.79
CA LYS A 36 -3.19 -13.76 -12.50
C LYS A 36 -3.28 -12.49 -11.66
N ALA A 37 -3.54 -12.63 -10.35
CA ALA A 37 -3.62 -11.50 -9.42
C ALA A 37 -2.32 -10.68 -9.44
N ILE A 38 -1.18 -11.32 -9.23
CA ILE A 38 0.13 -10.64 -9.20
C ILE A 38 0.44 -9.97 -10.55
N THR A 39 0.13 -10.61 -11.66
CA THR A 39 0.33 -10.03 -13.01
C THR A 39 -0.47 -8.73 -13.18
N LEU A 40 -1.75 -8.74 -12.83
CA LEU A 40 -2.63 -7.57 -12.91
C LEU A 40 -2.23 -6.46 -11.95
N LEU A 41 -1.87 -6.82 -10.71
CA LEU A 41 -1.44 -5.86 -9.70
C LEU A 41 -0.09 -5.20 -10.06
N LYS A 42 0.85 -5.95 -10.64
CA LYS A 42 2.10 -5.36 -11.17
C LYS A 42 1.86 -4.40 -12.33
N LYS A 43 0.88 -4.70 -13.20
CA LYS A 43 0.46 -3.76 -14.25
C LYS A 43 -0.11 -2.48 -13.63
N ALA A 44 -0.97 -2.60 -12.63
CA ALA A 44 -1.51 -1.45 -11.91
C ALA A 44 -0.40 -0.64 -11.22
N GLN A 45 0.56 -1.29 -10.57
CA GLN A 45 1.69 -0.64 -9.92
C GLN A 45 2.55 0.14 -10.93
N LYS A 46 2.81 -0.44 -12.10
CA LYS A 46 3.53 0.29 -13.16
C LYS A 46 2.78 1.55 -13.57
N ASN A 47 1.48 1.45 -13.80
CA ASN A 47 0.65 2.60 -14.17
C ASN A 47 0.63 3.65 -13.04
N GLU A 48 0.56 3.23 -11.76
CA GLU A 48 0.67 4.15 -10.60
C GLU A 48 2.00 4.90 -10.61
N LEU A 49 3.11 4.22 -10.82
CA LEU A 49 4.44 4.85 -10.87
C LEU A 49 4.58 5.83 -12.05
N ASP A 50 3.95 5.52 -13.17
CA ASP A 50 3.94 6.38 -14.36
C ASP A 50 3.11 7.67 -14.16
N LEU A 51 2.23 7.73 -13.13
CA LEU A 51 1.51 8.96 -12.75
C LEU A 51 2.44 10.04 -12.19
N GLY A 52 3.61 9.64 -11.69
CA GLY A 52 4.58 10.55 -11.11
C GLY A 52 4.19 11.09 -9.73
N TYR A 53 4.93 12.11 -9.29
CA TYR A 53 4.68 12.78 -8.02
C TYR A 53 3.56 13.81 -8.16
N GLY A 54 2.67 13.86 -7.17
CA GLY A 54 1.61 14.86 -7.06
C GLY A 54 1.16 15.05 -5.61
N GLU A 55 0.73 16.26 -5.25
CA GLU A 55 0.11 16.54 -3.97
C GLU A 55 -1.24 17.25 -4.17
N PRO A 56 -2.32 16.63 -3.71
CA PRO A 56 -2.39 15.30 -3.09
C PRO A 56 -1.97 14.17 -4.07
N PRO A 57 -1.58 13.00 -3.54
CA PRO A 57 -1.21 11.86 -4.39
C PRO A 57 -2.31 11.54 -5.40
N LEU A 58 -1.94 11.35 -6.65
CA LEU A 58 -2.90 11.03 -7.73
C LEU A 58 -3.58 9.68 -7.54
N TYR A 59 -2.99 8.80 -6.73
CA TYR A 59 -3.55 7.53 -6.32
C TYR A 59 -3.50 7.40 -4.79
N ALA A 60 -4.65 7.15 -4.17
CA ALA A 60 -4.83 7.32 -2.72
C ALA A 60 -4.05 6.33 -1.85
N ARG A 61 -3.67 5.18 -2.41
CA ARG A 61 -2.95 4.13 -1.68
C ARG A 61 -1.98 3.41 -2.62
N PRO A 62 -0.72 3.16 -2.20
CA PRO A 62 0.22 2.42 -3.02
C PRO A 62 -0.31 1.04 -3.45
N VAL A 63 -0.30 0.74 -4.74
CA VAL A 63 -0.72 -0.57 -5.28
C VAL A 63 0.11 -1.73 -4.69
N ALA A 64 1.34 -1.44 -4.27
CA ALA A 64 2.20 -2.39 -3.55
C ALA A 64 1.50 -3.03 -2.34
N VAL A 65 0.59 -2.32 -1.65
CA VAL A 65 -0.21 -2.88 -0.55
C VAL A 65 -1.13 -4.01 -1.03
N SER A 66 -1.74 -3.87 -2.20
CA SER A 66 -2.58 -4.91 -2.81
C SER A 66 -1.75 -6.12 -3.25
N ILE A 67 -0.53 -5.91 -3.75
CA ILE A 67 0.41 -7.00 -4.07
C ILE A 67 0.81 -7.76 -2.81
N ALA A 68 1.18 -7.06 -1.73
CA ALA A 68 1.49 -7.69 -0.45
C ALA A 68 0.30 -8.50 0.09
N ALA A 69 -0.92 -7.97 -0.01
CA ALA A 69 -2.13 -8.68 0.40
C ALA A 69 -2.35 -9.98 -0.38
N ALA A 70 -2.09 -9.99 -1.69
CA ALA A 70 -2.16 -11.19 -2.52
C ALA A 70 -1.13 -12.25 -2.09
N HIS A 71 0.12 -11.84 -1.83
CA HIS A 71 1.15 -12.74 -1.31
C HIS A 71 0.80 -13.30 0.07
N ILE A 72 0.20 -12.50 0.96
CA ILE A 72 -0.27 -12.98 2.28
C ILE A 72 -1.34 -14.07 2.11
N LYS A 73 -2.29 -13.88 1.20
CA LYS A 73 -3.31 -14.90 0.91
C LYS A 73 -2.75 -16.18 0.32
N GLU A 74 -1.70 -16.07 -0.49
CA GLU A 74 -0.95 -17.20 -1.05
C GLU A 74 -0.07 -17.90 0.01
N GLY A 75 0.13 -17.30 1.19
CA GLY A 75 1.03 -17.79 2.24
C GLY A 75 2.50 -17.42 2.03
N LYS A 76 2.80 -16.56 1.07
CA LYS A 76 4.15 -16.05 0.78
C LYS A 76 4.49 -14.84 1.65
N TYR A 77 4.64 -15.07 2.95
CA TYR A 77 4.85 -14.00 3.92
C TYR A 77 6.17 -13.24 3.71
N ASP A 78 7.23 -13.92 3.26
CA ASP A 78 8.53 -13.27 3.01
C ASP A 78 8.46 -12.28 1.85
N GLU A 79 7.70 -12.58 0.81
CA GLU A 79 7.47 -11.65 -0.31
C GLU A 79 6.67 -10.43 0.15
N ALA A 80 5.67 -10.62 1.00
CA ALA A 80 4.91 -9.51 1.57
C ALA A 80 5.79 -8.63 2.49
N ILE A 81 6.66 -9.22 3.30
CA ILE A 81 7.61 -8.50 4.16
C ILE A 81 8.53 -7.62 3.31
N LYS A 82 9.13 -8.15 2.24
CA LYS A 82 9.98 -7.37 1.34
C LYS A 82 9.26 -6.14 0.78
N ILE A 83 8.00 -6.28 0.41
CA ILE A 83 7.19 -5.17 -0.12
C ILE A 83 6.97 -4.11 0.96
N TYR A 84 6.65 -4.49 2.19
CA TYR A 84 6.48 -3.54 3.27
C TYR A 84 7.79 -2.88 3.70
N ASP A 85 8.92 -3.58 3.65
CA ASP A 85 10.25 -3.00 3.90
C ASP A 85 10.59 -1.93 2.85
N GLU A 86 10.27 -2.17 1.56
CA GLU A 86 10.42 -1.15 0.52
C GLU A 86 9.48 0.05 0.73
N LEU A 87 8.25 -0.19 1.20
CA LEU A 87 7.33 0.89 1.56
C LEU A 87 7.86 1.73 2.73
N LEU A 88 8.56 1.14 3.70
CA LEU A 88 9.19 1.90 4.79
C LEU A 88 10.31 2.81 4.32
N LYS A 89 11.04 2.44 3.28
CA LYS A 89 12.05 3.35 2.69
C LYS A 89 11.39 4.59 2.08
N ARG A 90 10.22 4.42 1.48
CA ARG A 90 9.44 5.50 0.86
C ARG A 90 8.63 6.31 1.87
N PHE A 91 8.09 5.63 2.88
CA PHE A 91 7.25 6.22 3.95
C PHE A 91 7.83 5.86 5.32
N PRO A 92 8.92 6.51 5.74
CA PRO A 92 9.54 6.25 7.04
C PRO A 92 8.55 6.51 8.19
N LYS A 93 8.61 5.70 9.24
CA LYS A 93 7.76 5.81 10.44
C LYS A 93 6.25 5.61 10.20
N SER A 94 5.87 4.95 9.11
CA SER A 94 4.47 4.62 8.82
C SER A 94 3.93 3.61 9.83
N ALA A 95 3.05 4.04 10.73
CA ALA A 95 2.37 3.17 11.69
C ALA A 95 1.58 2.06 11.00
N PHE A 96 0.97 2.35 9.84
CA PHE A 96 0.29 1.35 9.03
C PHE A 96 1.24 0.21 8.60
N VAL A 97 2.44 0.55 8.10
CA VAL A 97 3.41 -0.45 7.65
C VAL A 97 3.98 -1.22 8.84
N TYR A 98 4.30 -0.56 9.96
CA TYR A 98 4.73 -1.22 11.18
C TYR A 98 3.71 -2.26 11.66
N HIS A 99 2.43 -1.90 11.67
CA HIS A 99 1.36 -2.83 12.03
C HIS A 99 1.30 -4.04 11.09
N ARG A 100 1.42 -3.83 9.78
CA ARG A 100 1.43 -4.93 8.79
C ARG A 100 2.60 -5.87 8.98
N LEU A 101 3.80 -5.34 9.20
CA LEU A 101 5.01 -6.12 9.47
C LEU A 101 4.88 -6.90 10.79
N GLN A 102 4.38 -6.27 11.86
CA GLN A 102 4.11 -6.96 13.11
C GLN A 102 3.19 -8.18 12.90
N GLN A 103 2.06 -8.00 12.19
CA GLN A 103 1.14 -9.10 11.90
C GLN A 103 1.78 -10.23 11.11
N LEU A 104 2.65 -9.93 10.16
CA LEU A 104 3.39 -10.92 9.39
C LEU A 104 4.38 -11.70 10.26
N TYR A 105 5.13 -11.02 11.13
CA TYR A 105 6.05 -11.68 12.04
C TYR A 105 5.34 -12.49 13.12
N ILE A 106 4.12 -12.10 13.54
CA ILE A 106 3.25 -12.95 14.38
C ILE A 106 2.93 -14.27 13.65
N LYS A 107 2.55 -14.21 12.38
CA LYS A 107 2.28 -15.41 11.57
C LYS A 107 3.50 -16.30 11.39
N LYS A 108 4.70 -15.71 11.34
CA LYS A 108 5.98 -16.43 11.24
C LYS A 108 6.51 -16.93 12.60
N GLY A 109 5.97 -16.44 13.71
CA GLY A 109 6.46 -16.79 15.06
C GLY A 109 7.80 -16.14 15.43
N ASP A 110 8.19 -15.04 14.77
CA ASP A 110 9.45 -14.31 15.05
C ASP A 110 9.26 -13.34 16.23
N THR A 111 9.55 -13.84 17.43
CA THR A 111 9.33 -13.10 18.68
C THR A 111 10.14 -11.81 18.77
N GLU A 112 11.38 -11.79 18.25
CA GLU A 112 12.23 -10.59 18.31
C GLU A 112 11.67 -9.48 17.41
N LYS A 113 11.28 -9.81 16.19
CA LYS A 113 10.65 -8.87 15.27
C LYS A 113 9.29 -8.38 15.77
N ILE A 114 8.51 -9.23 16.42
CA ILE A 114 7.24 -8.82 17.04
C ILE A 114 7.49 -7.75 18.11
N LYS A 115 8.48 -7.92 18.98
CA LYS A 115 8.83 -6.94 20.02
C LYS A 115 9.30 -5.62 19.39
N GLU A 116 10.17 -5.69 18.36
CA GLU A 116 10.67 -4.52 17.65
C GLU A 116 9.53 -3.68 17.08
N TYR A 117 8.62 -4.28 16.30
CA TYR A 117 7.51 -3.54 15.69
C TYR A 117 6.45 -3.11 16.70
N THR A 118 6.28 -3.83 17.81
CA THR A 118 5.42 -3.40 18.91
C THR A 118 5.94 -2.10 19.54
N ALA A 119 7.24 -2.01 19.80
CA ALA A 119 7.85 -0.80 20.34
C ALA A 119 7.72 0.41 19.37
N LEU A 120 7.95 0.19 18.08
CA LEU A 120 7.80 1.22 17.06
C LEU A 120 6.35 1.73 16.94
N LEU A 121 5.36 0.84 17.07
CA LEU A 121 3.94 1.22 17.08
C LEU A 121 3.58 2.03 18.34
N GLN A 122 4.09 1.65 19.50
CA GLN A 122 3.87 2.40 20.73
C GLN A 122 4.49 3.80 20.66
N GLU A 123 5.67 3.92 20.06
CA GLU A 123 6.30 5.22 19.82
C GLU A 123 5.47 6.07 18.86
N ALA A 124 5.03 5.50 17.74
CA ALA A 124 4.19 6.20 16.77
C ALA A 124 2.87 6.69 17.39
N ALA A 125 2.25 5.90 18.26
CA ALA A 125 1.01 6.28 18.96
C ALA A 125 1.19 7.50 19.87
N LYS A 126 2.32 7.62 20.57
CA LYS A 126 2.60 8.79 21.42
C LYS A 126 2.59 10.11 20.63
N TYR A 127 3.13 10.10 19.43
CA TYR A 127 3.14 11.30 18.58
C TYR A 127 1.77 11.58 17.93
N ALA A 128 0.98 10.57 17.62
CA ALA A 128 -0.36 10.74 17.09
C ALA A 128 -1.29 11.39 18.13
N ASP A 129 -1.23 10.94 19.38
CA ASP A 129 -2.03 11.49 20.48
C ASP A 129 -1.63 12.93 20.81
N ALA A 130 -0.33 13.27 20.83
CA ALA A 130 0.16 14.62 21.07
C ALA A 130 -0.36 15.60 20.00
N GLY A 131 -0.37 15.23 18.73
CA GLY A 131 -0.87 16.06 17.62
C GLY A 131 -2.37 16.34 17.71
N ILE A 132 -3.18 15.43 18.25
CA ILE A 132 -4.62 15.62 18.42
C ILE A 132 -4.92 16.61 19.56
N TYR A 133 -4.15 16.59 20.64
CA TYR A 133 -4.35 17.50 21.76
C TYR A 133 -3.89 18.94 21.51
N GLU A 134 -2.87 19.15 20.68
CA GLU A 134 -2.42 20.49 20.30
C GLU A 134 -3.39 21.23 19.40
N GLN A 135 -4.16 20.53 18.56
CA GLN A 135 -5.15 21.14 17.68
C GLN A 135 -6.45 21.54 18.39
N ARG A 136 -6.66 21.17 19.63
CA ARG A 136 -7.85 21.50 20.46
C ARG A 136 -7.66 22.67 21.43
N LYS A 137 -6.50 23.30 21.43
CA LYS A 137 -6.24 24.55 22.16
C LYS A 137 -6.37 25.75 21.21
#